data_74dad3c6c2a407e5e5e174c04c024701
#
_entry.id   74dad3c6c2a407e5e5e174c04c024701
#
_cell.length_a   1.000
_cell.length_b   1.000
_cell.length_c   1.000
_cell.angle_alpha   90.00
_cell.angle_beta   90.00
_cell.angle_gamma   90.00
#
_symmetry.space_group_name_H-M   'P 1'
#
loop_
_entity.id
_entity.type
_entity.pdbx_description
1 polymer ?
#
loop_
_entity_poly.entity_id
_entity_poly.type
_entity_poly.pdbx_seq_one_letter_code
_entity_poly.pdbx_strand_id
1 'polypeptide(L)'
;ASIQDNQVDPALFAFLEKTLSLMEEGLDYEVLTNIFEIQILSRFGVVLNLHECCFCHRVGLPFDYSFRYSGVLCPDHYDQDERRAHWHPNVLYLLDQFQAVRFSELETISLQAEMKTALRQAIDQLYEEYVGIHLKAKKFIDSLSDWGAIMKDSSGGET
;
A
#
# COMPACT_ATOMS: atom_id res chain seq x y z
N ALA A 1 -8.02 -23.87 -2.28
CA ALA A 1 -8.53 -23.50 -2.36
C ALA A 1 -9.28 -22.50 -2.77
N SER A 2 -9.45 -22.26 -2.30
CA SER A 2 -9.93 -21.32 -2.40
C SER A 2 -10.28 -20.66 -3.41
N ILE A 3 -10.16 -20.96 -4.09
CA ILE A 3 -10.34 -20.40 -4.99
C ILE A 3 -11.46 -20.27 -5.47
N GLN A 4 -12.12 -20.63 -5.00
CA GLN A 4 -13.19 -20.39 -5.17
C GLN A 4 -13.49 -19.30 -5.63
N ASP A 5 -13.01 -19.18 -5.61
CA ASP A 5 -12.79 -18.47 -6.06
C ASP A 5 -12.92 -17.72 -7.13
N ASN A 6 -13.55 -17.86 -7.69
CA ASN A 6 -14.16 -16.99 -8.62
C ASN A 6 -15.12 -16.04 -7.98
N GLN A 7 -15.22 -16.09 -6.71
CA GLN A 7 -16.03 -15.10 -6.04
C GLN A 7 -15.16 -13.91 -5.72
N VAL A 8 -15.32 -12.87 -6.49
CA VAL A 8 -14.70 -11.60 -6.19
C VAL A 8 -15.32 -11.10 -4.89
N ASP A 9 -14.48 -10.81 -3.91
CA ASP A 9 -14.90 -10.14 -2.69
C ASP A 9 -15.59 -8.84 -3.08
N PRO A 10 -16.88 -8.63 -2.77
CA PRO A 10 -17.59 -7.42 -3.17
C PRO A 10 -16.94 -6.13 -2.64
N ALA A 11 -16.33 -6.21 -1.45
CA ALA A 11 -15.63 -5.06 -0.89
C ALA A 11 -14.37 -4.75 -1.68
N LEU A 12 -13.64 -5.77 -2.12
CA LEU A 12 -12.46 -5.58 -2.97
C LEU A 12 -12.85 -4.99 -4.32
N PHE A 13 -13.94 -5.48 -4.90
CA PHE A 13 -14.45 -4.97 -6.17
C PHE A 13 -14.84 -3.49 -6.07
N ALA A 14 -15.55 -3.11 -5.02
CA ALA A 14 -15.91 -1.73 -4.77
C ALA A 14 -14.67 -0.84 -4.57
N PHE A 15 -13.67 -1.36 -3.90
CA PHE A 15 -12.39 -0.69 -3.69
C PHE A 15 -11.69 -0.42 -5.02
N LEU A 16 -11.68 -1.42 -5.91
CA LEU A 16 -11.10 -1.28 -7.25
C LEU A 16 -11.84 -0.27 -8.10
N GLU A 17 -13.17 -0.33 -8.11
CA GLU A 17 -13.97 0.63 -8.85
C GLU A 17 -13.69 2.05 -8.40
N LYS A 18 -13.60 2.26 -7.09
CA LYS A 18 -13.33 3.59 -6.53
C LYS A 18 -11.94 4.07 -6.91
N THR A 19 -10.94 3.18 -6.85
CA THR A 19 -9.56 3.52 -7.24
C THR A 19 -9.51 3.97 -8.71
N LEU A 20 -10.14 3.21 -9.60
CA LEU A 20 -10.19 3.56 -11.02
C LEU A 20 -10.91 4.89 -11.25
N SER A 21 -12.01 5.11 -10.55
CA SER A 21 -12.76 6.36 -10.64
C SER A 21 -11.92 7.56 -10.24
N LEU A 22 -11.15 7.44 -9.16
CA LEU A 22 -10.26 8.51 -8.68
C LEU A 22 -9.13 8.79 -9.67
N MET A 23 -8.62 7.76 -10.33
CA MET A 23 -7.63 7.93 -11.39
C MET A 23 -8.22 8.71 -12.58
N GLU A 24 -9.47 8.44 -12.93
CA GLU A 24 -10.17 9.17 -13.99
C GLU A 24 -10.41 10.63 -13.62
N GLU A 25 -10.59 10.92 -12.34
CA GLU A 25 -10.76 12.29 -11.85
C GLU A 25 -9.45 13.09 -11.84
N GLY A 26 -8.33 12.46 -12.20
CA GLY A 26 -7.04 13.14 -12.32
C GLY A 26 -6.19 13.13 -11.06
N LEU A 27 -6.54 12.30 -10.07
CA LEU A 27 -5.70 12.13 -8.89
C LEU A 27 -4.41 11.40 -9.25
N ASP A 28 -3.38 11.62 -8.44
CA ASP A 28 -2.05 11.08 -8.70
C ASP A 28 -2.06 9.56 -8.71
N TYR A 29 -1.78 8.98 -9.88
CA TYR A 29 -1.77 7.54 -10.09
C TYR A 29 -0.79 6.82 -9.15
N GLU A 30 0.41 7.39 -8.96
CA GLU A 30 1.43 6.76 -8.11
C GLU A 30 0.98 6.70 -6.65
N VAL A 31 0.38 7.78 -6.15
CA VAL A 31 -0.11 7.84 -4.78
C VAL A 31 -1.27 6.85 -4.60
N LEU A 32 -2.21 6.82 -5.53
CA LEU A 32 -3.35 5.91 -5.46
C LEU A 32 -2.92 4.45 -5.51
N THR A 33 -1.93 4.14 -6.34
CA THR A 33 -1.36 2.79 -6.42
C THR A 33 -0.71 2.38 -5.11
N ASN A 34 0.03 3.28 -4.49
CA ASN A 34 0.68 3.03 -3.20
C ASN A 34 -0.36 2.77 -2.10
N ILE A 35 -1.41 3.57 -2.05
CA ILE A 35 -2.50 3.37 -1.08
C ILE A 35 -3.17 2.01 -1.30
N PHE A 36 -3.47 1.69 -2.54
CA PHE A 36 -4.08 0.42 -2.90
C PHE A 36 -3.23 -0.76 -2.47
N GLU A 37 -1.94 -0.73 -2.78
CA GLU A 37 -1.03 -1.82 -2.44
C GLU A 37 -0.92 -2.03 -0.93
N ILE A 38 -0.85 -0.96 -0.15
CA ILE A 38 -0.78 -1.04 1.30
C ILE A 38 -2.07 -1.64 1.87
N GLN A 39 -3.21 -1.23 1.38
CA GLN A 39 -4.49 -1.73 1.89
C GLN A 39 -4.75 -3.17 1.49
N ILE A 40 -4.23 -3.59 0.34
CA ILE A 40 -4.42 -4.95 -0.11
C ILE A 40 -3.64 -5.95 0.73
N LEU A 41 -2.53 -5.55 1.34
CA LEU A 41 -1.76 -6.40 2.25
C LEU A 41 -2.62 -6.91 3.40
N SER A 42 -3.46 -6.06 3.97
CA SER A 42 -4.33 -6.46 5.08
C SER A 42 -5.39 -7.48 4.65
N ARG A 43 -5.81 -7.42 3.40
CA ARG A 43 -6.78 -8.37 2.85
C ARG A 43 -6.17 -9.75 2.64
N PHE A 44 -4.87 -9.83 2.49
CA PHE A 44 -4.14 -11.10 2.40
C PHE A 44 -3.63 -11.59 3.77
N GLY A 45 -4.08 -10.96 4.86
CA GLY A 45 -3.74 -11.37 6.21
C GLY A 45 -2.44 -10.79 6.75
N VAL A 46 -1.81 -9.86 6.03
CA VAL A 46 -0.61 -9.19 6.52
C VAL A 46 -1.02 -7.98 7.34
N VAL A 47 -0.78 -8.03 8.63
CA VAL A 47 -1.09 -6.94 9.54
C VAL A 47 0.21 -6.23 9.90
N LEU A 48 0.31 -4.96 9.52
CA LEU A 48 1.47 -4.14 9.81
C LEU A 48 1.15 -3.21 10.98
N ASN A 49 1.92 -3.30 12.04
CA ASN A 49 1.79 -2.38 13.16
C ASN A 49 2.71 -1.18 12.89
N LEU A 50 2.12 -0.11 12.34
CA LEU A 50 2.84 1.10 11.97
C LEU A 50 2.53 2.28 12.89
N HIS A 51 1.70 2.06 13.90
CA HIS A 51 1.19 3.14 14.73
C HIS A 51 1.89 3.26 16.08
N GLU A 52 2.29 2.15 16.66
CA GLU A 52 2.91 2.11 17.96
C GLU A 52 4.10 1.16 18.00
N CYS A 53 5.05 1.42 18.89
CA CYS A 53 6.21 0.55 19.07
C CYS A 53 5.76 -0.85 19.47
N CYS A 54 6.35 -1.88 18.87
CA CYS A 54 6.04 -3.28 19.17
C CYS A 54 6.37 -3.68 20.61
N PHE A 55 7.26 -2.97 21.28
CA PHE A 55 7.72 -3.31 22.62
C PHE A 55 7.08 -2.47 23.72
N CYS A 56 7.09 -1.15 23.56
CA CYS A 56 6.62 -0.25 24.62
C CYS A 56 5.26 0.40 24.31
N HIS A 57 4.74 0.20 23.11
CA HIS A 57 3.43 0.73 22.66
C HIS A 57 3.34 2.25 22.65
N ARG A 58 4.46 2.96 22.66
CA ARG A 58 4.46 4.42 22.52
C ARG A 58 4.06 4.81 21.10
N VAL A 59 3.38 5.94 21.01
CA VAL A 59 2.92 6.51 19.73
C VAL A 59 3.57 7.88 19.53
N GLY A 60 3.51 8.38 18.29
CA GLY A 60 3.97 9.73 18.00
C GLY A 60 5.48 9.93 18.02
N LEU A 61 6.26 8.86 18.00
CA LEU A 61 7.71 8.90 18.00
C LEU A 61 8.26 8.68 16.58
N PRO A 62 9.49 9.10 16.30
CA PRO A 62 10.14 8.65 15.09
C PRO A 62 10.36 7.14 15.18
N PHE A 63 9.82 6.43 14.21
CA PHE A 63 9.90 4.97 14.19
C PHE A 63 10.78 4.50 13.05
N ASP A 64 11.24 3.24 13.15
CA ASP A 64 11.81 2.51 12.04
C ASP A 64 11.12 1.15 11.96
N TYR A 65 10.99 0.60 10.76
CA TYR A 65 10.28 -0.66 10.55
C TYR A 65 11.19 -1.86 10.79
N SER A 66 10.64 -2.85 11.47
CA SER A 66 11.30 -4.13 11.69
C SER A 66 10.53 -5.25 10.99
N PHE A 67 11.15 -5.88 10.00
CA PHE A 67 10.57 -7.04 9.35
C PHE A 67 10.51 -8.25 10.30
N ARG A 68 11.44 -8.30 11.24
CA ARG A 68 11.48 -9.37 12.23
C ARG A 68 10.24 -9.40 13.12
N TYR A 69 9.75 -8.21 13.49
CA TYR A 69 8.59 -8.07 14.36
C TYR A 69 7.32 -7.64 13.62
N SER A 70 7.41 -7.45 12.31
CA SER A 70 6.31 -6.99 11.45
C SER A 70 5.65 -5.71 11.96
N GLY A 71 6.45 -4.79 12.43
CA GLY A 71 5.98 -3.52 12.97
C GLY A 71 7.10 -2.54 13.18
N VAL A 72 6.79 -1.43 13.85
CA VAL A 72 7.75 -0.35 14.08
C VAL A 72 8.37 -0.42 15.46
N LEU A 73 9.58 0.10 15.55
CA LEU A 73 10.34 0.22 16.80
C LEU A 73 10.65 1.69 17.06
N CYS A 74 10.51 2.11 18.31
CA CYS A 74 10.93 3.44 18.72
C CYS A 74 12.45 3.48 18.94
N PRO A 75 13.06 4.67 19.07
CA PRO A 75 14.51 4.79 19.25
C PRO A 75 15.06 3.99 20.45
N ASP A 76 14.27 3.86 21.53
CA ASP A 76 14.69 3.09 22.69
C ASP A 76 14.76 1.58 22.43
N HIS A 77 14.13 1.11 21.37
CA HIS A 77 14.05 -0.30 21.02
C HIS A 77 14.69 -0.63 19.67
N TYR A 78 15.42 0.30 19.08
CA TYR A 78 16.12 0.07 17.81
C TYR A 78 17.13 -1.07 17.91
N ASP A 79 17.69 -1.28 19.07
CA ASP A 79 18.67 -2.35 19.32
C ASP A 79 18.05 -3.75 19.30
N GLN A 80 16.73 -3.86 19.33
CA GLN A 80 16.04 -5.15 19.27
C GLN A 80 16.11 -5.77 17.86
N ASP A 81 16.37 -4.97 16.83
CA ASP A 81 16.57 -5.45 15.47
C ASP A 81 17.61 -4.58 14.78
N GLU A 82 18.80 -5.13 14.63
CA GLU A 82 19.91 -4.43 13.96
C GLU A 82 19.70 -4.33 12.45
N ARG A 83 18.80 -5.17 11.90
CA ARG A 83 18.50 -5.20 10.47
C ARG A 83 17.22 -4.47 10.14
N ARG A 84 16.94 -3.39 10.85
CA ARG A 84 15.77 -2.55 10.55
C ARG A 84 15.81 -2.04 9.12
N ALA A 85 14.65 -1.69 8.60
CA ALA A 85 14.51 -1.20 7.24
C ALA A 85 15.23 0.12 6.98
N HIS A 86 15.48 0.92 8.02
CA HIS A 86 16.10 2.24 7.94
C HIS A 86 15.33 3.18 7.01
N TRP A 87 14.01 3.12 7.10
CA TRP A 87 13.15 4.02 6.33
C TRP A 87 13.04 5.37 7.02
N HIS A 88 12.86 6.41 6.22
CA HIS A 88 12.62 7.74 6.75
C HIS A 88 11.33 7.74 7.58
N PRO A 89 11.29 8.41 8.76
CA PRO A 89 10.08 8.44 9.60
C PRO A 89 8.83 8.93 8.87
N ASN A 90 8.97 9.85 7.92
CA ASN A 90 7.85 10.33 7.12
C ASN A 90 7.26 9.25 6.22
N VAL A 91 8.08 8.30 5.75
CA VAL A 91 7.59 7.15 4.98
C VAL A 91 6.67 6.31 5.85
N LEU A 92 7.09 6.02 7.07
CA LEU A 92 6.30 5.24 8.02
C LEU A 92 5.00 5.95 8.38
N TYR A 93 5.06 7.26 8.58
CA TYR A 93 3.86 8.05 8.84
C TYR A 93 2.86 7.95 7.69
N LEU A 94 3.33 8.09 6.46
CA LEU A 94 2.47 7.99 5.29
C LEU A 94 1.90 6.59 5.10
N LEU A 95 2.70 5.56 5.32
CA LEU A 95 2.22 4.17 5.25
C LEU A 95 1.11 3.92 6.28
N ASP A 96 1.28 4.42 7.49
CA ASP A 96 0.25 4.31 8.52
C ASP A 96 -1.03 5.03 8.10
N GLN A 97 -0.92 6.25 7.57
CA GLN A 97 -2.07 6.99 7.06
C GLN A 97 -2.75 6.27 5.89
N PHE A 98 -1.96 5.69 4.99
CA PHE A 98 -2.48 4.98 3.83
C PHE A 98 -3.26 3.71 4.22
N GLN A 99 -2.88 3.07 5.31
CA GLN A 99 -3.64 1.92 5.82
C GLN A 99 -5.05 2.32 6.28
N ALA A 100 -5.17 3.51 6.86
CA ALA A 100 -6.39 3.95 7.51
C ALA A 100 -7.28 4.81 6.61
N VAL A 101 -6.75 5.39 5.54
CA VAL A 101 -7.49 6.33 4.72
C VAL A 101 -8.62 5.63 3.96
N ARG A 102 -9.76 6.30 3.91
CA ARG A 102 -10.89 5.85 3.10
C ARG A 102 -10.87 6.60 1.77
N PHE A 103 -11.17 5.89 0.69
CA PHE A 103 -11.19 6.51 -0.63
C PHE A 103 -12.22 7.63 -0.74
N SER A 104 -13.31 7.56 0.03
CA SER A 104 -14.30 8.64 0.08
C SER A 104 -13.77 9.92 0.73
N GLU A 105 -12.68 9.82 1.50
CA GLU A 105 -12.07 10.96 2.19
C GLU A 105 -10.83 11.46 1.47
N LEU A 106 -10.46 10.86 0.33
CA LEU A 106 -9.28 11.26 -0.40
C LEU A 106 -9.52 12.59 -1.08
N GLU A 107 -8.74 13.56 -0.64
CA GLU A 107 -8.57 14.82 -1.34
C GLU A 107 -7.28 14.72 -2.14
N THR A 108 -6.96 15.78 -2.87
CA THR A 108 -5.73 15.83 -3.64
C THR A 108 -4.51 15.70 -2.70
N ILE A 109 -3.82 14.57 -2.79
CA ILE A 109 -2.58 14.36 -2.06
C ILE A 109 -1.43 14.66 -3.01
N SER A 110 -0.62 15.65 -2.66
CA SER A 110 0.55 16.01 -3.44
C SER A 110 1.79 15.63 -2.64
N LEU A 111 2.61 14.75 -3.21
CA LEU A 111 3.87 14.33 -2.62
C LEU A 111 5.02 14.70 -3.54
N GLN A 112 6.15 15.05 -2.95
CA GLN A 112 7.36 15.31 -3.69
C GLN A 112 7.89 14.01 -4.30
N ALA A 113 8.57 14.10 -5.44
CA ALA A 113 9.08 12.94 -6.16
C ALA A 113 9.98 12.05 -5.31
N GLU A 114 10.78 12.64 -4.45
CA GLU A 114 11.66 11.90 -3.54
C GLU A 114 10.86 11.03 -2.56
N MET A 115 9.77 11.58 -2.03
CA MET A 115 8.91 10.85 -1.11
C MET A 115 8.16 9.73 -1.82
N LYS A 116 7.70 9.95 -3.04
CA LYS A 116 7.09 8.90 -3.85
C LYS A 116 8.04 7.74 -4.11
N THR A 117 9.30 8.06 -4.43
CA THR A 117 10.34 7.04 -4.64
C THR A 117 10.61 6.26 -3.36
N ALA A 118 10.73 6.95 -2.23
CA ALA A 118 10.95 6.31 -0.94
C ALA A 118 9.79 5.40 -0.54
N LEU A 119 8.56 5.86 -0.75
CA LEU A 119 7.37 5.04 -0.51
C LEU A 119 7.33 3.81 -1.41
N ARG A 120 7.64 3.97 -2.69
CA ARG A 120 7.67 2.86 -3.64
C ARG A 120 8.67 1.79 -3.22
N GLN A 121 9.86 2.21 -2.82
CA GLN A 121 10.90 1.30 -2.34
C GLN A 121 10.47 0.56 -1.08
N ALA A 122 9.85 1.27 -0.14
CA ALA A 122 9.37 0.66 1.10
C ALA A 122 8.28 -0.38 0.84
N ILE A 123 7.32 -0.05 -0.01
CA ILE A 123 6.23 -0.96 -0.37
C ILE A 123 6.78 -2.19 -1.10
N ASP A 124 7.72 -2.00 -2.01
CA ASP A 124 8.36 -3.12 -2.71
C ASP A 124 9.08 -4.05 -1.74
N GLN A 125 9.77 -3.52 -0.74
CA GLN A 125 10.41 -4.31 0.31
C GLN A 125 9.39 -5.09 1.13
N LEU A 126 8.27 -4.47 1.47
CA LEU A 126 7.20 -5.15 2.20
C LEU A 126 6.66 -6.34 1.39
N TYR A 127 6.43 -6.15 0.10
CA TYR A 127 5.94 -7.22 -0.76
C TYR A 127 6.97 -8.34 -0.94
N GLU A 128 8.25 -8.00 -1.05
CA GLU A 128 9.31 -9.00 -1.17
C GLU A 128 9.45 -9.84 0.10
N GLU A 129 9.32 -9.21 1.27
CA GLU A 129 9.44 -9.90 2.55
C GLU A 129 8.27 -10.88 2.76
N TYR A 130 7.09 -10.53 2.26
CA TYR A 130 5.92 -11.38 2.35
C TYR A 130 5.68 -12.09 1.02
N VAL A 131 6.60 -13.00 0.69
CA VAL A 131 6.62 -13.75 -0.58
C VAL A 131 5.29 -14.47 -0.83
N GLY A 132 4.84 -14.48 -2.06
CA GLY A 132 3.54 -15.02 -2.43
C GLY A 132 2.48 -13.93 -2.52
N ILE A 133 2.43 -13.03 -1.57
CA ILE A 133 1.55 -11.87 -1.61
C ILE A 133 2.05 -10.89 -2.67
N HIS A 134 3.36 -10.66 -2.71
CA HIS A 134 3.99 -9.83 -3.73
C HIS A 134 3.60 -10.25 -5.14
N LEU A 135 3.74 -11.54 -5.44
CA LEU A 135 3.44 -12.06 -6.78
C LEU A 135 1.97 -11.90 -7.13
N LYS A 136 1.07 -12.17 -6.20
CA LYS A 136 -0.37 -12.07 -6.43
C LYS A 136 -0.81 -10.62 -6.63
N ALA A 137 -0.37 -9.74 -5.75
CA ALA A 137 -0.76 -8.34 -5.81
C ALA A 137 -0.18 -7.67 -7.06
N LYS A 138 1.06 -7.96 -7.40
CA LYS A 138 1.70 -7.39 -8.57
C LYS A 138 1.01 -7.81 -9.86
N LYS A 139 0.67 -9.09 -9.98
CA LYS A 139 -0.11 -9.59 -11.13
C LYS A 139 -1.45 -8.91 -11.22
N PHE A 140 -2.08 -8.68 -10.09
CA PHE A 140 -3.39 -8.06 -10.03
C PHE A 140 -3.33 -6.60 -10.49
N ILE A 141 -2.35 -5.85 -10.00
CA ILE A 141 -2.15 -4.44 -10.37
C ILE A 141 -1.78 -4.31 -11.84
N ASP A 142 -0.92 -5.19 -12.33
CA ASP A 142 -0.57 -5.23 -13.75
C ASP A 142 -1.80 -5.51 -14.62
N SER A 143 -2.68 -6.41 -14.17
CA SER A 143 -3.96 -6.69 -14.83
C SER A 143 -4.83 -5.45 -14.92
N LEU A 144 -4.86 -4.63 -13.85
CA LEU A 144 -5.64 -3.40 -13.84
C LEU A 144 -5.11 -2.37 -14.83
N SER A 145 -3.79 -2.25 -14.95
CA SER A 145 -3.16 -1.37 -15.93
C SER A 145 -3.53 -1.78 -17.34
N ASP A 146 -3.48 -3.07 -17.63
CA ASP A 146 -3.87 -3.63 -18.93
C ASP A 146 -5.36 -3.39 -19.21
N TRP A 147 -6.19 -3.58 -18.21
CA TRP A 147 -7.64 -3.31 -18.32
C TRP A 147 -7.91 -1.84 -18.62
N GLY A 148 -7.24 -0.95 -17.93
CA GLY A 148 -7.37 0.48 -18.17
C GLY A 148 -6.98 0.87 -19.59
N ALA A 149 -5.92 0.27 -20.13
CA ALA A 149 -5.48 0.49 -21.50
C ALA A 149 -6.51 -0.04 -22.50
N ILE A 150 -7.05 -1.25 -22.25
CA ILE A 150 -8.07 -1.88 -23.11
C ILE A 150 -9.34 -1.03 -23.13
N MET A 151 -9.78 -0.55 -21.99
CA MET A 151 -10.99 0.29 -21.90
C MET A 151 -10.82 1.64 -22.59
N LYS A 152 -9.63 2.20 -22.56
CA LYS A 152 -9.33 3.44 -23.28
C LYS A 152 -9.37 3.23 -24.79
N ASP A 153 -8.84 2.11 -25.28
CA ASP A 153 -8.86 1.79 -26.70
C ASP A 153 -10.27 1.52 -27.19
N SER A 154 -11.11 0.87 -26.39
CA SER A 154 -12.48 0.59 -26.80
C SER A 154 -13.37 1.83 -26.79
N SER A 155 -13.06 2.85 -25.99
CA SER A 155 -13.79 4.10 -25.99
C SER A 155 -13.34 5.06 -27.10
N GLY A 156 -12.18 4.81 -27.68
CA GLY A 156 -11.68 5.58 -28.83
C GLY A 156 -12.19 5.10 -30.18
N GLY A 157 -12.93 4.02 -30.24
CA GLY A 157 -13.38 3.42 -31.48
C GLY A 157 -14.80 3.77 -31.90
N GLU A 158 -15.51 4.62 -31.16
CA GLU A 158 -16.82 5.05 -31.55
C GLU A 158 -16.79 6.50 -32.06
N THR A 159 -16.55 6.60 -33.31
CA THR A 159 -16.91 7.81 -34.05
C THR A 159 -17.81 7.40 -35.15
#